data_80ef0efa9fe9fe73182c9dc57e157085
#
_entry.id   80ef0efa9fe9fe73182c9dc57e157085
#
_cell.length_a   1.000
_cell.length_b   1.000
_cell.length_c   1.000
_cell.angle_alpha   90.00
_cell.angle_beta   90.00
_cell.angle_gamma   90.00
#
_symmetry.space_group_name_H-M   'P 1'
#
loop_
_entity.id
_entity.type
_entity.pdbx_description
1 polymer ?
#
loop_
_entity_poly.entity_id
_entity_poly.type
_entity_poly.pdbx_seq_one_letter_code
_entity_poly.pdbx_strand_id
1 'polypeptide(L)'
;MPKRRTDRRVLLIVPVCLAAITTSLDAGQAPAPRPPAPLVAPSHEPSHVIDLMTAEGSGAFGARWRTMEARIVEVPAIKGAMAGYEKTYDITPHAGEQGFDDSSWPVIDPRQLADRRGGGKVSFIWYRATLTVPARVGDIEMAGAKAVLAVNVDDYAEIWVNGQMPRRGGVPSPATIQGFGMTNRVVLSESLTPGESFQIAIFGVNGPISVAGDHFVFLRRAAIELYR
;
A
#
# COMPACT_ATOMS: atom_id res chain seq x y z
N MET A 1 -59.65 56.05 58.83
CA MET A 1 -58.24 55.78 58.64
C MET A 1 -57.98 55.54 57.15
N PRO A 2 -57.30 56.42 56.43
CA PRO A 2 -57.09 56.30 55.00
C PRO A 2 -55.82 55.54 54.72
N LYS A 3 -55.87 54.58 53.75
CA LYS A 3 -54.75 53.80 53.23
C LYS A 3 -53.94 54.68 52.26
N ARG A 4 -52.68 54.80 52.51
CA ARG A 4 -51.68 55.43 51.57
C ARG A 4 -51.42 54.51 50.41
N ARG A 5 -51.69 54.99 49.20
CA ARG A 5 -51.17 54.37 47.96
C ARG A 5 -49.73 54.80 47.74
N THR A 6 -48.78 53.85 47.61
CA THR A 6 -47.44 54.09 47.19
C THR A 6 -47.33 53.80 45.68
N ASP A 7 -47.19 54.86 44.90
CA ASP A 7 -46.85 54.75 43.48
C ASP A 7 -45.39 54.32 43.31
N ARG A 8 -45.20 53.11 42.83
CA ARG A 8 -43.90 52.63 42.35
C ARG A 8 -43.79 52.96 40.88
N ARG A 9 -42.98 53.97 40.54
CA ARG A 9 -42.54 54.20 39.17
C ARG A 9 -41.51 53.17 38.80
N VAL A 10 -41.84 52.29 37.83
CA VAL A 10 -40.93 51.32 37.24
C VAL A 10 -40.15 52.05 36.16
N LEU A 11 -38.87 52.17 36.39
CA LEU A 11 -37.91 52.69 35.39
C LEU A 11 -37.53 51.56 34.43
N LEU A 12 -38.04 51.59 33.18
CA LEU A 12 -37.65 50.64 32.14
C LEU A 12 -36.28 51.06 31.60
N ILE A 13 -35.23 50.32 31.95
CA ILE A 13 -33.94 50.44 31.35
C ILE A 13 -33.95 49.51 30.12
N VAL A 14 -33.93 50.10 28.93
CA VAL A 14 -33.76 49.35 27.65
C VAL A 14 -32.26 49.18 27.42
N PRO A 15 -31.73 47.93 27.40
CA PRO A 15 -30.35 47.73 27.02
C PRO A 15 -30.22 47.87 25.50
N VAL A 16 -29.40 48.85 25.06
CA VAL A 16 -28.94 48.99 23.68
C VAL A 16 -27.89 47.90 23.45
N CYS A 17 -28.27 46.79 22.81
CA CYS A 17 -27.32 45.80 22.32
C CYS A 17 -26.59 46.37 21.12
N LEU A 18 -25.34 46.78 21.32
CA LEU A 18 -24.41 47.06 20.24
C LEU A 18 -23.99 45.69 19.62
N ALA A 19 -24.60 45.33 18.49
CA ALA A 19 -24.16 44.18 17.72
C ALA A 19 -22.82 44.53 17.03
N ALA A 20 -21.72 44.01 17.56
CA ALA A 20 -20.43 44.05 16.87
C ALA A 20 -20.50 43.06 15.69
N ILE A 21 -20.58 43.56 14.47
CA ILE A 21 -20.43 42.74 13.26
C ILE A 21 -18.94 42.42 13.12
N THR A 22 -18.56 41.24 13.64
CA THR A 22 -17.25 40.65 13.31
C THR A 22 -17.35 40.04 11.92
N THR A 23 -16.86 40.75 10.91
CA THR A 23 -16.59 40.16 9.60
C THR A 23 -15.42 39.20 9.76
N SER A 24 -15.70 37.93 9.90
CA SER A 24 -14.71 36.87 9.74
C SER A 24 -14.24 36.91 8.29
N LEU A 25 -13.02 37.39 8.06
CA LEU A 25 -12.32 37.14 6.80
C LEU A 25 -12.10 35.61 6.75
N ASP A 26 -12.93 34.97 5.97
CA ASP A 26 -12.74 33.55 5.59
C ASP A 26 -11.44 33.54 4.77
N ALA A 27 -10.32 33.25 5.46
CA ALA A 27 -9.05 33.00 4.80
C ALA A 27 -9.22 31.74 4.00
N GLY A 28 -9.55 31.88 2.71
CA GLY A 28 -9.76 30.81 1.79
C GLY A 28 -8.64 29.78 1.93
N GLN A 29 -8.99 28.63 2.49
CA GLN A 29 -8.09 27.51 2.65
C GLN A 29 -7.57 27.15 1.26
N ALA A 30 -6.27 27.29 1.03
CA ALA A 30 -5.67 26.91 -0.23
C ALA A 30 -6.11 25.47 -0.56
N PRO A 31 -6.54 25.19 -1.80
CA PRO A 31 -6.98 23.84 -2.17
C PRO A 31 -5.86 22.86 -1.83
N ALA A 32 -6.23 21.77 -1.15
CA ALA A 32 -5.29 20.71 -0.80
C ALA A 32 -4.50 20.30 -2.06
N PRO A 33 -3.19 20.07 -1.96
CA PRO A 33 -2.39 19.67 -3.10
C PRO A 33 -3.02 18.43 -3.74
N ARG A 34 -3.25 18.48 -5.06
CA ARG A 34 -3.81 17.37 -5.83
C ARG A 34 -2.89 16.16 -5.63
N PRO A 35 -3.41 14.99 -5.22
CA PRO A 35 -2.59 13.80 -5.12
C PRO A 35 -1.86 13.56 -6.45
N PRO A 36 -0.60 13.12 -6.43
CA PRO A 36 0.15 12.83 -7.64
C PRO A 36 -0.63 11.86 -8.53
N ALA A 37 -0.57 12.06 -9.83
CA ALA A 37 -1.19 11.15 -10.78
C ALA A 37 -0.64 9.73 -10.54
N PRO A 38 -1.49 8.68 -10.63
CA PRO A 38 -1.01 7.32 -10.45
C PRO A 38 0.05 7.02 -11.50
N LEU A 39 1.18 6.49 -11.03
CA LEU A 39 2.28 6.08 -11.88
C LEU A 39 1.83 4.88 -12.73
N VAL A 40 1.95 4.98 -14.03
CA VAL A 40 1.55 3.92 -14.96
C VAL A 40 2.80 3.32 -15.59
N ALA A 41 2.88 1.98 -15.56
CA ALA A 41 3.95 1.27 -16.24
C ALA A 41 3.90 1.55 -17.75
N PRO A 42 5.07 1.73 -18.42
CA PRO A 42 5.11 1.92 -19.86
C PRO A 42 4.49 0.75 -20.62
N SER A 43 3.94 1.02 -21.80
CA SER A 43 3.35 0.01 -22.68
C SER A 43 4.33 -0.61 -23.66
N HIS A 44 5.56 -0.04 -23.77
CA HIS A 44 6.65 -0.56 -24.60
C HIS A 44 7.57 -1.49 -23.79
N GLU A 45 8.38 -2.24 -24.47
CA GLU A 45 9.32 -3.16 -23.87
C GLU A 45 10.38 -2.42 -23.03
N PRO A 46 10.79 -2.97 -21.87
CA PRO A 46 11.87 -2.41 -21.09
C PRO A 46 13.21 -2.48 -21.81
N SER A 47 14.06 -1.45 -21.64
CA SER A 47 15.41 -1.45 -22.18
C SER A 47 16.31 -2.48 -21.50
N HIS A 48 16.08 -2.77 -20.22
CA HIS A 48 16.78 -3.80 -19.45
C HIS A 48 15.84 -4.44 -18.43
N VAL A 49 16.13 -5.70 -18.11
CA VAL A 49 15.42 -6.47 -17.06
C VAL A 49 16.45 -7.08 -16.12
N ILE A 50 16.31 -6.82 -14.83
CA ILE A 50 17.15 -7.40 -13.78
C ILE A 50 16.29 -8.38 -12.98
N ASP A 51 16.66 -9.65 -13.03
CA ASP A 51 15.92 -10.73 -12.39
C ASP A 51 16.27 -10.81 -10.90
N LEU A 52 15.31 -10.46 -10.03
CA LEU A 52 15.47 -10.52 -8.58
C LEU A 52 15.37 -11.94 -8.02
N MET A 53 15.01 -12.93 -8.82
CA MET A 53 14.98 -14.34 -8.41
C MET A 53 16.35 -15.01 -8.53
N THR A 54 17.38 -14.27 -8.98
CA THR A 54 18.77 -14.72 -9.02
C THR A 54 19.57 -14.13 -7.86
N ALA A 55 20.62 -14.82 -7.44
CA ALA A 55 21.54 -14.31 -6.43
C ALA A 55 22.24 -13.02 -6.89
N GLU A 56 22.57 -12.93 -8.19
CA GLU A 56 23.19 -11.75 -8.79
C GLU A 56 22.25 -10.54 -8.76
N GLY A 57 21.04 -10.66 -9.30
CA GLY A 57 20.09 -9.57 -9.36
C GLY A 57 19.63 -9.10 -7.98
N SER A 58 19.28 -10.01 -7.07
CA SER A 58 18.96 -9.65 -5.69
C SER A 58 20.16 -9.04 -4.96
N GLY A 59 21.35 -9.62 -5.13
CA GLY A 59 22.58 -9.12 -4.52
C GLY A 59 22.95 -7.71 -4.97
N ALA A 60 22.73 -7.38 -6.25
CA ALA A 60 22.97 -6.04 -6.78
C ALA A 60 22.17 -4.95 -6.08
N PHE A 61 20.94 -5.26 -5.66
CA PHE A 61 20.07 -4.35 -4.87
C PHE A 61 20.20 -4.53 -3.37
N GLY A 62 21.09 -5.39 -2.88
CA GLY A 62 21.20 -5.73 -1.46
C GLY A 62 19.92 -6.40 -0.90
N ALA A 63 19.10 -6.97 -1.76
CA ALA A 63 17.83 -7.56 -1.37
C ALA A 63 18.04 -8.84 -0.54
N ARG A 64 17.41 -8.84 0.64
CA ARG A 64 17.34 -10.02 1.52
C ARG A 64 15.88 -10.44 1.61
N TRP A 65 15.51 -11.43 0.81
CA TRP A 65 14.13 -11.92 0.78
C TRP A 65 13.78 -12.67 2.06
N ARG A 66 12.60 -12.37 2.57
CA ARG A 66 11.99 -13.02 3.73
C ARG A 66 10.59 -13.47 3.39
N THR A 67 10.12 -14.52 4.03
CA THR A 67 8.80 -15.08 3.79
C THR A 67 8.14 -15.51 5.08
N MET A 68 6.80 -15.41 5.12
CA MET A 68 5.98 -15.85 6.25
C MET A 68 4.58 -16.21 5.77
N GLU A 69 4.02 -17.26 6.33
CA GLU A 69 2.59 -17.55 6.15
C GLU A 69 1.74 -16.47 6.80
N ALA A 70 0.69 -16.06 6.10
CA ALA A 70 -0.33 -15.19 6.65
C ALA A 70 -1.51 -16.02 7.20
N ARG A 71 -2.27 -15.40 8.09
CA ARG A 71 -3.49 -15.97 8.65
C ARG A 71 -4.65 -15.03 8.38
N ILE A 72 -5.79 -15.59 8.05
CA ILE A 72 -7.06 -14.88 8.00
C ILE A 72 -7.70 -15.00 9.37
N VAL A 73 -8.02 -13.88 9.98
CA VAL A 73 -8.65 -13.79 11.30
C VAL A 73 -9.99 -13.09 11.21
N GLU A 74 -10.99 -13.60 11.91
CA GLU A 74 -12.29 -12.94 12.01
C GLU A 74 -12.16 -11.70 12.91
N VAL A 75 -12.69 -10.58 12.46
CA VAL A 75 -12.70 -9.30 13.18
C VAL A 75 -14.08 -8.65 13.08
N PRO A 76 -14.44 -7.73 14.01
CA PRO A 76 -15.66 -6.96 13.87
C PRO A 76 -15.70 -6.17 12.57
N ALA A 77 -16.86 -6.07 11.93
CA ALA A 77 -17.00 -5.28 10.71
C ALA A 77 -16.71 -3.79 10.99
N ILE A 78 -16.11 -3.12 10.02
CA ILE A 78 -15.85 -1.68 10.09
C ILE A 78 -17.18 -0.94 10.04
N LYS A 79 -17.46 -0.14 11.07
CA LYS A 79 -18.70 0.65 11.17
C LYS A 79 -18.84 1.57 9.96
N GLY A 80 -19.99 1.52 9.29
CA GLY A 80 -20.32 2.37 8.15
C GLY A 80 -19.80 1.89 6.79
N ALA A 81 -19.02 0.80 6.74
CA ALA A 81 -18.49 0.31 5.46
C ALA A 81 -19.58 -0.35 4.60
N MET A 82 -20.39 -1.23 5.19
CA MET A 82 -21.56 -1.84 4.54
C MET A 82 -22.56 -2.24 5.62
N ALA A 83 -23.81 -1.81 5.46
CA ALA A 83 -24.87 -2.17 6.41
C ALA A 83 -25.15 -3.68 6.38
N GLY A 84 -25.35 -4.29 7.55
CA GLY A 84 -25.81 -5.67 7.70
C GLY A 84 -24.71 -6.71 7.94
N TYR A 85 -23.43 -6.35 7.94
CA TYR A 85 -22.36 -7.25 8.34
C TYR A 85 -21.92 -6.94 9.78
N GLU A 86 -21.87 -7.96 10.62
CA GLU A 86 -21.38 -7.85 12.00
C GLU A 86 -19.89 -8.18 12.10
N LYS A 87 -19.40 -8.96 11.16
CA LYS A 87 -18.06 -9.52 11.14
C LYS A 87 -17.44 -9.37 9.75
N THR A 88 -16.13 -9.30 9.73
CA THR A 88 -15.30 -9.36 8.52
C THR A 88 -14.05 -10.15 8.81
N TYR A 89 -13.12 -10.17 7.87
CA TYR A 89 -11.85 -10.85 8.01
C TYR A 89 -10.71 -9.89 7.78
N ASP A 90 -9.65 -10.11 8.50
CA ASP A 90 -8.39 -9.39 8.38
C ASP A 90 -7.24 -10.36 8.17
N ILE A 91 -6.10 -9.85 7.70
CA ILE A 91 -4.89 -10.63 7.44
C ILE A 91 -3.85 -10.28 8.50
N THR A 92 -3.29 -11.30 9.13
CA THR A 92 -2.19 -11.12 10.07
C THR A 92 -0.98 -11.97 9.64
N PRO A 93 0.24 -11.42 9.70
CA PRO A 93 0.60 -10.06 10.10
C PRO A 93 0.28 -9.01 9.02
N HIS A 94 0.19 -7.74 9.39
CA HIS A 94 0.03 -6.58 8.48
C HIS A 94 1.35 -6.21 7.81
N ALA A 95 1.92 -7.15 7.11
CA ALA A 95 3.28 -7.03 6.59
C ALA A 95 3.43 -6.10 5.38
N GLY A 96 2.33 -5.55 4.86
CA GLY A 96 2.35 -4.48 3.88
C GLY A 96 2.73 -3.12 4.47
N GLU A 97 2.57 -2.92 5.79
CA GLU A 97 2.81 -1.64 6.45
C GLU A 97 4.28 -1.21 6.41
N GLN A 98 4.49 0.11 6.30
CA GLN A 98 5.82 0.69 6.39
C GLN A 98 6.38 0.50 7.81
N GLY A 99 7.65 0.06 7.87
CA GLY A 99 8.32 -0.15 9.17
C GLY A 99 7.91 -1.44 9.89
N PHE A 100 7.11 -2.30 9.27
CA PHE A 100 6.85 -3.63 9.81
C PHE A 100 8.15 -4.38 10.05
N ASP A 101 8.35 -4.89 11.28
CA ASP A 101 9.53 -5.64 11.66
C ASP A 101 9.42 -7.11 11.22
N ASP A 102 10.15 -7.45 10.17
CA ASP A 102 10.28 -8.82 9.67
C ASP A 102 11.59 -9.51 10.09
N SER A 103 12.33 -8.95 11.05
CA SER A 103 13.66 -9.45 11.46
C SER A 103 13.65 -10.91 11.93
N SER A 104 12.53 -11.35 12.52
CA SER A 104 12.33 -12.73 12.97
C SER A 104 11.95 -13.71 11.84
N TRP A 105 11.65 -13.22 10.65
CA TRP A 105 11.26 -14.08 9.54
C TRP A 105 12.47 -14.77 8.91
N PRO A 106 12.31 -16.02 8.43
CA PRO A 106 13.38 -16.70 7.75
C PRO A 106 13.83 -15.94 6.50
N VAL A 107 15.13 -15.76 6.35
CA VAL A 107 15.74 -15.30 5.11
C VAL A 107 15.83 -16.47 4.15
N ILE A 108 15.43 -16.26 2.92
CA ILE A 108 15.47 -17.26 1.86
C ILE A 108 16.43 -16.86 0.75
N ASP A 109 17.02 -17.84 0.08
CA ASP A 109 17.76 -17.61 -1.16
C ASP A 109 16.80 -17.06 -2.23
N PRO A 110 17.20 -16.09 -3.06
CA PRO A 110 16.34 -15.55 -4.13
C PRO A 110 15.73 -16.62 -5.05
N ARG A 111 16.44 -17.69 -5.32
CA ARG A 111 15.93 -18.82 -6.12
C ARG A 111 14.76 -19.54 -5.45
N GLN A 112 14.71 -19.51 -4.11
CA GLN A 112 13.62 -20.12 -3.34
C GLN A 112 12.33 -19.29 -3.38
N LEU A 113 12.31 -18.12 -4.03
CA LEU A 113 11.05 -17.44 -4.35
C LEU A 113 10.14 -18.31 -5.24
N ALA A 114 10.72 -19.17 -6.05
CA ALA A 114 9.99 -20.15 -6.87
C ALA A 114 9.55 -21.42 -6.12
N ASP A 115 9.95 -21.59 -4.85
CA ASP A 115 9.52 -22.75 -4.06
C ASP A 115 8.05 -22.66 -3.71
N ARG A 116 7.35 -23.77 -3.86
CA ARG A 116 5.93 -23.90 -3.50
C ARG A 116 5.75 -23.83 -1.99
N ARG A 117 4.91 -22.91 -1.52
CA ARG A 117 4.58 -22.71 -0.11
C ARG A 117 3.09 -22.84 0.14
N GLY A 118 2.72 -23.30 1.34
CA GLY A 118 1.34 -23.64 1.67
C GLY A 118 1.01 -25.07 1.27
N GLY A 119 -0.10 -25.31 0.60
CA GLY A 119 -0.53 -26.64 0.15
C GLY A 119 -1.86 -27.08 0.75
N GLY A 120 -2.70 -26.12 1.16
CA GLY A 120 -4.07 -26.37 1.61
C GLY A 120 -5.12 -26.10 0.53
N LYS A 121 -6.36 -25.86 0.96
CA LYS A 121 -7.45 -25.40 0.08
C LYS A 121 -7.26 -23.98 -0.38
N VAL A 122 -6.55 -23.18 0.42
CA VAL A 122 -6.12 -21.82 0.11
C VAL A 122 -4.84 -21.58 0.88
N SER A 123 -3.91 -20.88 0.27
CA SER A 123 -2.63 -20.51 0.87
C SER A 123 -2.43 -19.02 0.81
N PHE A 124 -1.85 -18.46 1.88
CA PHE A 124 -1.59 -17.02 2.06
C PHE A 124 -0.15 -16.84 2.50
N ILE A 125 0.66 -16.20 1.67
CA ILE A 125 2.10 -16.03 1.91
C ILE A 125 2.51 -14.58 1.72
N TRP A 126 3.27 -14.05 2.68
CA TRP A 126 4.00 -12.81 2.53
C TRP A 126 5.43 -13.06 2.05
N TYR A 127 5.89 -12.24 1.12
CA TYR A 127 7.29 -12.09 0.73
C TYR A 127 7.70 -10.64 0.95
N ARG A 128 8.87 -10.42 1.55
CA ARG A 128 9.37 -9.07 1.82
C ARG A 128 10.85 -8.95 1.48
N ALA A 129 11.24 -7.79 0.98
CA ALA A 129 12.62 -7.37 0.82
C ALA A 129 12.74 -5.85 0.83
N THR A 130 13.91 -5.34 1.19
CA THR A 130 14.29 -3.96 0.93
C THR A 130 15.28 -3.96 -0.22
N LEU A 131 14.99 -3.16 -1.26
CA LEU A 131 15.84 -2.95 -2.42
C LEU A 131 16.55 -1.62 -2.26
N THR A 132 17.88 -1.58 -2.38
CA THR A 132 18.65 -0.33 -2.46
C THR A 132 19.23 -0.20 -3.85
N VAL A 133 18.93 0.90 -4.51
CA VAL A 133 19.36 1.15 -5.90
C VAL A 133 20.89 1.29 -5.95
N PRO A 134 21.61 0.40 -6.66
CA PRO A 134 23.03 0.56 -6.87
C PRO A 134 23.32 1.66 -7.90
N ALA A 135 24.55 2.12 -8.02
CA ALA A 135 24.94 3.00 -9.11
C ALA A 135 24.87 2.28 -10.47
N ARG A 136 25.25 1.00 -10.49
CA ARG A 136 25.31 0.15 -11.71
C ARG A 136 24.95 -1.30 -11.38
N VAL A 137 24.42 -2.01 -12.36
CA VAL A 137 24.31 -3.48 -12.37
C VAL A 137 24.98 -3.98 -13.64
N GLY A 138 26.15 -4.60 -13.52
CA GLY A 138 27.01 -4.86 -14.67
C GLY A 138 27.33 -3.57 -15.42
N ASP A 139 27.03 -3.53 -16.70
CA ASP A 139 27.20 -2.34 -17.55
C ASP A 139 26.01 -1.38 -17.55
N ILE A 140 24.93 -1.74 -16.85
CA ILE A 140 23.69 -0.96 -16.80
C ILE A 140 23.81 0.13 -15.74
N GLU A 141 23.77 1.39 -16.15
CA GLU A 141 23.69 2.54 -15.23
C GLU A 141 22.26 2.71 -14.70
N MET A 142 22.09 2.90 -13.39
CA MET A 142 20.77 2.96 -12.80
C MET A 142 20.18 4.38 -12.77
N ALA A 143 21.05 5.38 -12.67
CA ALA A 143 20.64 6.77 -12.55
C ALA A 143 19.76 7.23 -13.72
N GLY A 144 18.67 7.93 -13.42
CA GLY A 144 17.76 8.53 -14.39
C GLY A 144 16.82 7.55 -15.12
N ALA A 145 16.98 6.24 -14.93
CA ALA A 145 16.05 5.27 -15.52
C ALA A 145 14.70 5.27 -14.78
N LYS A 146 13.60 5.12 -15.51
CA LYS A 146 12.33 4.76 -14.91
C LYS A 146 12.37 3.28 -14.53
N ALA A 147 11.99 2.96 -13.30
CA ALA A 147 11.98 1.60 -12.76
C ALA A 147 10.59 1.10 -12.45
N VAL A 148 10.31 -0.11 -12.91
CA VAL A 148 9.07 -0.84 -12.66
C VAL A 148 9.39 -2.18 -12.01
N LEU A 149 8.77 -2.47 -10.88
CA LEU A 149 8.78 -3.80 -10.28
C LEU A 149 7.73 -4.66 -10.98
N ALA A 150 8.17 -5.75 -11.60
CA ALA A 150 7.31 -6.73 -12.27
C ALA A 150 7.28 -8.03 -11.47
N VAL A 151 6.11 -8.40 -10.95
CA VAL A 151 5.91 -9.59 -10.10
C VAL A 151 4.79 -10.44 -10.67
N ASN A 152 5.03 -11.75 -10.74
CA ASN A 152 4.02 -12.74 -11.07
C ASN A 152 3.98 -13.78 -9.94
N VAL A 153 2.83 -13.89 -9.27
CA VAL A 153 2.57 -14.86 -8.21
C VAL A 153 1.53 -15.85 -8.70
N ASP A 154 1.64 -17.07 -8.31
CA ASP A 154 0.63 -18.08 -8.53
C ASP A 154 -0.28 -18.14 -7.30
N ASP A 155 -1.54 -17.73 -7.30
CA ASP A 155 -2.40 -17.16 -8.37
C ASP A 155 -2.45 -15.64 -8.37
N TYR A 156 -2.85 -15.08 -7.22
CA TYR A 156 -3.21 -13.70 -6.95
C TYR A 156 -2.11 -13.00 -6.14
N ALA A 157 -1.87 -11.74 -6.44
CA ALA A 157 -0.91 -10.94 -5.68
C ALA A 157 -1.40 -9.52 -5.40
N GLU A 158 -1.00 -9.00 -4.23
CA GLU A 158 -1.02 -7.58 -3.90
C GLU A 158 0.40 -7.09 -3.69
N ILE A 159 0.77 -5.99 -4.34
CA ILE A 159 2.11 -5.41 -4.26
C ILE A 159 2.07 -4.13 -3.46
N TRP A 160 2.85 -4.09 -2.38
CA TRP A 160 3.03 -2.96 -1.51
C TRP A 160 4.44 -2.40 -1.66
N VAL A 161 4.55 -1.08 -1.79
CA VAL A 161 5.82 -0.35 -1.87
C VAL A 161 5.84 0.74 -0.82
N ASN A 162 6.83 0.72 0.07
CA ASN A 162 6.98 1.69 1.17
C ASN A 162 5.69 1.83 2.01
N GLY A 163 5.03 0.72 2.31
CA GLY A 163 3.81 0.68 3.11
C GLY A 163 2.54 1.11 2.39
N GLN A 164 2.62 1.33 1.09
CA GLN A 164 1.46 1.74 0.29
C GLN A 164 1.22 0.77 -0.86
N MET A 165 -0.03 0.38 -1.04
CA MET A 165 -0.49 -0.26 -2.27
C MET A 165 -0.96 0.83 -3.22
N PRO A 166 -0.36 0.99 -4.42
CA PRO A 166 -0.73 2.02 -5.36
C PRO A 166 -2.23 1.95 -5.71
N ARG A 167 -2.90 3.12 -5.67
CA ARG A 167 -4.33 3.21 -5.86
C ARG A 167 -4.68 4.20 -6.97
N ARG A 168 -5.74 3.91 -7.70
CA ARG A 168 -6.36 4.83 -8.65
C ARG A 168 -7.79 5.10 -8.19
N GLY A 169 -8.11 6.37 -7.92
CA GLY A 169 -9.45 6.74 -7.46
C GLY A 169 -9.87 6.08 -6.14
N GLY A 170 -8.90 5.83 -5.21
CA GLY A 170 -9.15 5.22 -3.91
C GLY A 170 -9.21 3.70 -3.90
N VAL A 171 -9.24 3.05 -5.07
CA VAL A 171 -9.19 1.58 -5.20
C VAL A 171 -7.81 1.12 -5.64
N PRO A 172 -7.39 -0.11 -5.29
CA PRO A 172 -6.14 -0.68 -5.77
C PRO A 172 -6.04 -0.64 -7.29
N SER A 173 -4.85 -0.33 -7.80
CA SER A 173 -4.61 -0.33 -9.24
C SER A 173 -4.63 -1.76 -9.79
N PRO A 174 -5.27 -2.02 -10.94
CA PRO A 174 -5.18 -3.33 -11.61
C PRO A 174 -3.74 -3.75 -11.94
N ALA A 175 -2.81 -2.80 -12.04
CA ALA A 175 -1.40 -3.11 -12.27
C ALA A 175 -0.69 -3.67 -11.03
N THR A 176 -1.29 -3.51 -9.84
CA THR A 176 -0.72 -3.98 -8.56
C THR A 176 -1.49 -5.13 -7.94
N ILE A 177 -2.68 -5.42 -8.45
CA ILE A 177 -3.54 -6.52 -8.02
C ILE A 177 -4.00 -7.26 -9.28
N GLN A 178 -3.40 -8.39 -9.54
CA GLN A 178 -3.73 -9.27 -10.66
C GLN A 178 -3.92 -10.69 -10.15
N GLY A 179 -4.76 -11.45 -10.83
CA GLY A 179 -4.98 -12.86 -10.55
C GLY A 179 -4.22 -13.76 -11.53
N PHE A 180 -4.52 -15.00 -11.47
CA PHE A 180 -3.97 -16.17 -12.16
C PHE A 180 -2.99 -15.90 -13.30
N GLY A 181 -1.71 -16.14 -13.02
CA GLY A 181 -0.63 -16.05 -14.02
C GLY A 181 -0.33 -14.65 -14.58
N MET A 182 -0.97 -13.61 -14.04
CA MET A 182 -0.80 -12.23 -14.51
C MET A 182 0.39 -11.56 -13.84
N THR A 183 1.12 -10.74 -14.60
CA THR A 183 2.22 -9.95 -14.05
C THR A 183 1.70 -8.63 -13.52
N ASN A 184 1.90 -8.40 -12.22
CA ASN A 184 1.68 -7.12 -11.57
C ASN A 184 2.86 -6.20 -11.88
N ARG A 185 2.59 -4.95 -12.27
CA ARG A 185 3.63 -3.94 -12.55
C ARG A 185 3.40 -2.70 -11.72
N VAL A 186 4.40 -2.34 -10.92
CA VAL A 186 4.38 -1.18 -10.03
C VAL A 186 5.55 -0.29 -10.37
N VAL A 187 5.29 0.96 -10.71
CA VAL A 187 6.37 1.95 -10.89
C VAL A 187 6.98 2.25 -9.53
N LEU A 188 8.26 1.97 -9.39
CA LEU A 188 9.05 2.30 -8.20
C LEU A 188 9.51 3.76 -8.24
N SER A 189 10.02 4.20 -9.39
CA SER A 189 10.51 5.56 -9.60
C SER A 189 10.40 5.95 -11.07
N GLU A 190 10.08 7.22 -11.34
CA GLU A 190 10.16 7.78 -12.70
C GLU A 190 11.60 8.08 -13.12
N SER A 191 12.50 8.22 -12.14
CA SER A 191 13.91 8.54 -12.36
C SER A 191 14.72 8.07 -11.17
N LEU A 192 15.32 6.88 -11.28
CA LEU A 192 16.09 6.27 -10.20
C LEU A 192 17.26 7.14 -9.76
N THR A 193 17.48 7.16 -8.46
CA THR A 193 18.66 7.75 -7.83
C THR A 193 19.45 6.66 -7.09
N PRO A 194 20.76 6.48 -7.35
CA PRO A 194 21.57 5.57 -6.57
C PRO A 194 21.50 5.85 -5.07
N GLY A 195 21.34 4.81 -4.28
CA GLY A 195 21.12 4.89 -2.82
C GLY A 195 19.65 5.01 -2.40
N GLU A 196 18.73 5.28 -3.33
CA GLU A 196 17.29 5.22 -3.06
C GLU A 196 16.88 3.81 -2.62
N SER A 197 15.95 3.71 -1.67
CA SER A 197 15.53 2.42 -1.12
C SER A 197 14.02 2.25 -1.22
N PHE A 198 13.60 1.02 -1.55
CA PHE A 198 12.20 0.60 -1.64
C PHE A 198 11.96 -0.61 -0.74
N GLN A 199 11.07 -0.48 0.22
CA GLN A 199 10.55 -1.60 0.96
C GLN A 199 9.45 -2.27 0.14
N ILE A 200 9.66 -3.50 -0.24
CA ILE A 200 8.70 -4.29 -1.02
C ILE A 200 8.03 -5.30 -0.09
N ALA A 201 6.70 -5.39 -0.17
CA ALA A 201 5.94 -6.49 0.40
C ALA A 201 4.97 -7.02 -0.65
N ILE A 202 4.96 -8.35 -0.81
CA ILE A 202 4.11 -9.05 -1.77
C ILE A 202 3.23 -10.01 -0.97
N PHE A 203 1.91 -9.80 -1.04
CA PHE A 203 0.95 -10.74 -0.49
C PHE A 203 0.46 -11.66 -1.60
N GLY A 204 0.73 -12.94 -1.47
CA GLY A 204 0.32 -13.96 -2.41
C GLY A 204 -0.83 -14.81 -1.87
N VAL A 205 -1.78 -15.12 -2.72
CA VAL A 205 -2.93 -16.01 -2.43
C VAL A 205 -3.10 -17.01 -3.56
N ASN A 206 -3.34 -18.25 -3.22
CA ASN A 206 -3.74 -19.29 -4.19
C ASN A 206 -4.99 -20.04 -3.70
N GLY A 207 -5.95 -20.24 -4.60
CA GLY A 207 -7.22 -20.93 -4.43
C GLY A 207 -7.68 -21.54 -5.74
N PRO A 208 -8.97 -21.88 -5.89
CA PRO A 208 -10.11 -21.49 -5.06
C PRO A 208 -10.38 -22.42 -3.88
N ILE A 209 -10.87 -21.86 -2.78
CA ILE A 209 -11.15 -22.57 -1.53
C ILE A 209 -12.28 -23.64 -1.68
N SER A 210 -13.17 -23.43 -2.63
CA SER A 210 -14.31 -24.34 -2.90
C SER A 210 -13.92 -25.66 -3.58
N VAL A 211 -12.73 -25.72 -4.15
CA VAL A 211 -12.21 -26.90 -4.83
C VAL A 211 -11.13 -27.54 -3.96
N ALA A 212 -11.16 -28.86 -3.83
CA ALA A 212 -10.05 -29.58 -3.20
C ALA A 212 -8.82 -29.51 -4.09
N GLY A 213 -7.65 -29.28 -3.49
CA GLY A 213 -6.39 -29.27 -4.23
C GLY A 213 -5.25 -28.78 -3.38
N ASP A 214 -4.06 -28.94 -3.87
CA ASP A 214 -2.82 -28.44 -3.28
C ASP A 214 -2.52 -27.06 -3.87
N HIS A 215 -3.09 -26.02 -3.25
CA HIS A 215 -2.91 -24.65 -3.70
C HIS A 215 -1.67 -24.05 -3.04
N PHE A 216 -0.59 -24.03 -3.80
CA PHE A 216 0.69 -23.47 -3.37
C PHE A 216 0.84 -22.03 -3.85
N VAL A 217 1.47 -21.18 -3.05
CA VAL A 217 1.91 -19.85 -3.45
C VAL A 217 3.39 -19.87 -3.75
N PHE A 218 3.80 -19.34 -4.88
CA PHE A 218 5.18 -19.13 -5.28
C PHE A 218 5.28 -18.01 -6.31
N LEU A 219 6.48 -17.45 -6.45
CA LEU A 219 6.73 -16.43 -7.47
C LEU A 219 7.19 -17.12 -8.76
N ARG A 220 6.55 -16.74 -9.87
CA ARG A 220 6.99 -17.10 -11.22
C ARG A 220 7.94 -16.05 -11.80
N ARG A 221 7.87 -14.82 -11.29
CA ARG A 221 8.69 -13.69 -11.68
C ARG A 221 8.79 -12.68 -10.54
N ALA A 222 9.98 -12.15 -10.34
CA ALA A 222 10.24 -10.91 -9.61
C ALA A 222 11.41 -10.22 -10.31
N ALA A 223 11.18 -9.05 -10.91
CA ALA A 223 12.20 -8.36 -11.71
C ALA A 223 12.07 -6.85 -11.63
N ILE A 224 13.16 -6.14 -11.81
CA ILE A 224 13.17 -4.71 -12.10
C ILE A 224 13.26 -4.52 -13.61
N GLU A 225 12.24 -3.91 -14.18
CA GLU A 225 12.18 -3.48 -15.58
C GLU A 225 12.61 -2.02 -15.65
N LEU A 226 13.64 -1.71 -16.46
CA LEU A 226 14.16 -0.36 -16.66
C LEU A 226 13.75 0.18 -18.02
N TYR A 227 13.34 1.44 -18.04
CA TYR A 227 12.89 2.15 -19.25
C TYR A 227 13.69 3.45 -19.42
N ARG A 228 14.08 3.74 -20.66
CA ARG A 228 14.86 4.93 -21.05
C ARG A 228 14.28 5.57 -22.29
#